data_5ef4528c7c7b908c208ec731961833f3
#
_entry.id   5ef4528c7c7b908c208ec731961833f3
#
_cell.length_a   1.000
_cell.length_b   1.000
_cell.length_c   1.000
_cell.angle_alpha   90.00
_cell.angle_beta   90.00
_cell.angle_gamma   90.00
#
_symmetry.space_group_name_H-M   'P 1'
#
loop_
_entity.id
_entity.type
_entity.pdbx_description
1 polymer ?
#
loop_
_entity_poly.entity_id
_entity_poly.type
_entity_poly.pdbx_seq_one_letter_code
_entity_poly.pdbx_strand_id
1 'polypeptide(L)'
;MEVLREVLIKKFTQAIREGNAGIFAGAGLSRASGYVDWKNLLRPLAKNVKLDIEKEKDYLSVAQYCRNESGSRGSINQEILNAFNAEVGENENVEIIARLPISTYWTTNYDKLIEKELEKQNRKVDVKMDSDQLS
;
A
#
# COMPACT_ATOMS: atom_id res chain seq x y z
N MET A 1 17.14 -12.06 -20.57
CA MET A 1 16.04 -11.89 -19.58
C MET A 1 15.54 -13.19 -19.00
N GLU A 2 15.44 -14.24 -19.76
CA GLU A 2 14.96 -15.56 -19.31
C GLU A 2 15.84 -16.19 -18.22
N VAL A 3 17.14 -16.18 -18.40
CA VAL A 3 18.11 -16.66 -17.40
C VAL A 3 18.04 -15.91 -16.07
N LEU A 4 17.77 -14.60 -16.12
CA LEU A 4 17.64 -13.77 -14.92
C LEU A 4 16.38 -14.14 -14.13
N ARG A 5 15.28 -14.45 -14.83
CA ARG A 5 14.01 -14.86 -14.24
C ARG A 5 14.14 -16.21 -13.51
N GLU A 6 14.75 -17.19 -14.14
CA GLU A 6 14.97 -18.51 -13.53
C GLU A 6 15.85 -18.43 -12.29
N VAL A 7 16.93 -17.66 -12.34
CA VAL A 7 17.80 -17.41 -11.18
C VAL A 7 17.03 -16.76 -10.04
N LEU A 8 16.20 -15.75 -10.34
CA LEU A 8 15.36 -15.11 -9.35
C LEU A 8 14.39 -16.09 -8.70
N ILE A 9 13.66 -16.87 -9.51
CA ILE A 9 12.70 -17.87 -9.01
C ILE A 9 13.41 -18.87 -8.11
N LYS A 10 14.56 -19.40 -8.53
CA LYS A 10 15.34 -20.37 -7.75
C LYS A 10 15.77 -19.81 -6.40
N LYS A 11 16.36 -18.60 -6.39
CA LYS A 11 16.84 -17.96 -5.16
C LYS A 11 15.67 -17.61 -4.24
N PHE A 12 14.57 -17.09 -4.77
CA PHE A 12 13.39 -16.72 -3.98
C PHE A 12 12.72 -17.96 -3.38
N THR A 13 12.57 -19.03 -4.16
CA THR A 13 12.04 -20.31 -3.68
C THR A 13 12.90 -20.88 -2.55
N GLN A 14 14.23 -20.80 -2.67
CA GLN A 14 15.13 -21.24 -1.62
C GLN A 14 14.95 -20.40 -0.35
N ALA A 15 14.92 -19.07 -0.48
CA ALA A 15 14.69 -18.17 0.66
C ALA A 15 13.35 -18.43 1.37
N ILE A 16 12.28 -18.73 0.62
CA ILE A 16 11.01 -19.15 1.20
C ILE A 16 11.15 -20.42 2.01
N ARG A 17 11.82 -21.45 1.47
CA ARG A 17 12.03 -22.74 2.17
C ARG A 17 12.85 -22.60 3.44
N GLU A 18 13.78 -21.67 3.45
CA GLU A 18 14.66 -21.36 4.59
C GLU A 18 14.00 -20.39 5.60
N GLY A 19 12.80 -19.88 5.33
CA GLY A 19 12.11 -18.91 6.18
C GLY A 19 12.73 -17.51 6.15
N ASN A 20 13.56 -17.21 5.14
CA ASN A 20 14.31 -15.95 5.00
C ASN A 20 13.70 -14.99 3.97
N ALA A 21 12.53 -15.32 3.42
CA ALA A 21 11.84 -14.46 2.46
C ALA A 21 10.89 -13.49 3.16
N GLY A 22 10.84 -12.26 2.65
CA GLY A 22 9.85 -11.25 3.02
C GLY A 22 9.31 -10.56 1.78
N ILE A 23 8.15 -9.91 1.93
CA ILE A 23 7.54 -9.10 0.88
C ILE A 23 7.53 -7.65 1.31
N PHE A 24 7.94 -6.76 0.42
CA PHE A 24 7.76 -5.33 0.56
C PHE A 24 6.78 -4.87 -0.51
N ALA A 25 5.58 -4.44 -0.08
CA ALA A 25 4.50 -4.03 -0.95
C ALA A 25 4.28 -2.53 -0.92
N GLY A 26 4.23 -1.91 -2.09
CA GLY A 26 3.89 -0.51 -2.25
C GLY A 26 2.52 -0.33 -2.92
N ALA A 27 2.12 0.93 -3.14
CA ALA A 27 0.82 1.32 -3.69
C ALA A 27 0.50 0.69 -5.07
N GLY A 28 1.51 0.28 -5.84
CA GLY A 28 1.32 -0.42 -7.10
C GLY A 28 0.57 -1.75 -6.96
N LEU A 29 0.73 -2.43 -5.82
CA LEU A 29 0.00 -3.67 -5.54
C LEU A 29 -1.51 -3.41 -5.38
N SER A 30 -1.89 -2.33 -4.69
CA SER A 30 -3.27 -1.99 -4.38
C SER A 30 -4.03 -1.37 -5.56
N ARG A 31 -3.30 -0.86 -6.55
CA ARG A 31 -3.87 -0.19 -7.72
C ARG A 31 -4.80 -1.09 -8.52
N ALA A 32 -4.47 -2.36 -8.65
CA ALA A 32 -5.30 -3.34 -9.37
C ALA A 32 -6.66 -3.57 -8.71
N SER A 33 -6.80 -3.29 -7.42
CA SER A 33 -8.07 -3.38 -6.69
C SER A 33 -8.98 -2.15 -6.88
N GLY A 34 -8.50 -1.11 -7.56
CA GLY A 34 -9.24 0.12 -7.77
C GLY A 34 -9.00 1.20 -6.72
N TYR A 35 -8.05 1.03 -5.81
CA TYR A 35 -7.67 2.11 -4.90
C TYR A 35 -7.10 3.30 -5.66
N VAL A 36 -7.44 4.48 -5.17
CA VAL A 36 -6.97 5.74 -5.74
C VAL A 36 -5.46 5.91 -5.54
N ASP A 37 -4.79 6.46 -6.54
CA ASP A 37 -3.42 6.91 -6.40
C ASP A 37 -3.32 8.25 -5.65
N TRP A 38 -2.11 8.66 -5.30
CA TRP A 38 -1.86 9.91 -4.58
C TRP A 38 -2.45 11.15 -5.26
N LYS A 39 -2.40 11.19 -6.59
CA LYS A 39 -2.97 12.30 -7.36
C LYS A 39 -4.47 12.40 -7.17
N ASN A 40 -5.17 11.30 -7.31
CA ASN A 40 -6.62 11.25 -7.16
C ASN A 40 -7.05 11.44 -5.70
N LEU A 41 -6.27 10.94 -4.74
CA LEU A 41 -6.49 11.19 -3.32
C LEU A 41 -6.40 12.68 -2.96
N LEU A 42 -5.41 13.38 -3.49
CA LEU A 42 -5.18 14.80 -3.21
C LEU A 42 -6.06 15.74 -4.04
N ARG A 43 -6.71 15.25 -5.09
CA ARG A 43 -7.55 16.07 -6.00
C ARG A 43 -8.63 16.90 -5.30
N PRO A 44 -9.46 16.35 -4.38
CA PRO A 44 -10.45 17.14 -3.65
C PRO A 44 -9.79 18.23 -2.79
N LEU A 45 -8.69 17.89 -2.13
CA LEU A 45 -7.95 18.83 -1.27
C LEU A 45 -7.33 19.97 -2.07
N ALA A 46 -6.69 19.66 -3.20
CA ALA A 46 -6.10 20.64 -4.11
C ALA A 46 -7.18 21.60 -4.64
N LYS A 47 -8.35 21.09 -5.00
CA LYS A 47 -9.49 21.89 -5.44
C LYS A 47 -9.93 22.88 -4.36
N ASN A 48 -9.98 22.49 -3.10
CA ASN A 48 -10.39 23.34 -1.98
C ASN A 48 -9.44 24.53 -1.80
N VAL A 49 -8.16 24.36 -2.08
CA VAL A 49 -7.14 25.42 -2.02
C VAL A 49 -6.85 26.07 -3.38
N LYS A 50 -7.73 25.85 -4.37
CA LYS A 50 -7.64 26.39 -5.74
C LYS A 50 -6.34 26.04 -6.47
N LEU A 51 -5.78 24.88 -6.19
CA LEU A 51 -4.57 24.35 -6.82
C LEU A 51 -4.95 23.38 -7.94
N ASP A 52 -4.30 23.50 -9.11
CA ASP A 52 -4.49 22.59 -10.24
C ASP A 52 -3.57 21.39 -10.13
N ILE A 53 -4.08 20.29 -9.58
CA ILE A 53 -3.32 19.04 -9.36
C ILE A 53 -2.76 18.44 -10.66
N GLU A 54 -3.32 18.77 -11.83
CA GLU A 54 -2.84 18.26 -13.11
C GLU A 54 -1.46 18.82 -13.49
N LYS A 55 -1.12 20.00 -12.96
CA LYS A 55 0.16 20.67 -13.19
C LYS A 55 1.24 20.28 -12.18
N GLU A 56 0.85 19.58 -11.13
CA GLU A 56 1.74 19.24 -10.03
C GLU A 56 2.43 17.89 -10.26
N LYS A 57 3.70 17.82 -9.90
CA LYS A 57 4.52 16.61 -9.98
C LYS A 57 4.95 16.09 -8.61
N ASP A 58 5.02 16.97 -7.62
CA ASP A 58 5.40 16.64 -6.25
C ASP A 58 4.18 16.64 -5.35
N TYR A 59 3.58 15.46 -5.20
CA TYR A 59 2.37 15.28 -4.39
C TYR A 59 2.63 15.42 -2.88
N LEU A 60 3.86 15.24 -2.43
CA LEU A 60 4.22 15.50 -1.03
C LEU A 60 4.12 16.98 -0.71
N SER A 61 4.69 17.83 -1.58
CA SER A 61 4.56 19.29 -1.47
C SER A 61 3.11 19.76 -1.59
N VAL A 62 2.30 19.15 -2.46
CA VAL A 62 0.87 19.43 -2.56
C VAL A 62 0.15 19.12 -1.25
N ALA A 63 0.40 17.95 -0.66
CA ALA A 63 -0.19 17.55 0.61
C ALA A 63 0.21 18.52 1.75
N GLN A 64 1.48 18.92 1.79
CA GLN A 64 1.98 19.89 2.77
C GLN A 64 1.33 21.26 2.58
N TYR A 65 1.17 21.73 1.34
CA TYR A 65 0.48 22.98 1.04
C TYR A 65 -0.99 22.93 1.49
N CYS A 66 -1.71 21.87 1.12
CA CYS A 66 -3.10 21.67 1.57
C CYS A 66 -3.23 21.66 3.10
N ARG A 67 -2.28 21.01 3.80
CA ARG A 67 -2.24 21.01 5.26
C ARG A 67 -2.05 22.43 5.83
N ASN A 68 -1.14 23.20 5.26
CA ASN A 68 -0.84 24.56 5.72
C ASN A 68 -2.05 25.48 5.53
N GLU A 69 -2.69 25.42 4.36
CA GLU A 69 -3.88 26.23 4.06
C GLU A 69 -5.09 25.85 4.91
N SER A 70 -5.28 24.56 5.21
CA SER A 70 -6.40 24.10 6.05
C SER A 70 -6.12 24.19 7.55
N GLY A 71 -4.90 24.53 7.95
CA GLY A 71 -4.48 24.66 9.34
C GLY A 71 -4.41 23.36 10.14
N SER A 72 -4.74 22.22 9.52
CA SER A 72 -4.72 20.91 10.19
C SER A 72 -4.52 19.75 9.22
N ARG A 73 -4.20 18.55 9.76
CA ARG A 73 -4.18 17.30 8.97
C ARG A 73 -5.56 16.64 8.85
N GLY A 74 -6.59 17.18 9.50
CA GLY A 74 -7.90 16.54 9.59
C GLY A 74 -8.51 16.23 8.23
N SER A 75 -8.48 17.18 7.30
CA SER A 75 -8.99 16.99 5.93
C SER A 75 -8.23 15.91 5.16
N ILE A 76 -6.90 15.88 5.26
CA ILE A 76 -6.08 14.86 4.61
C ILE A 76 -6.36 13.47 5.20
N ASN A 77 -6.43 13.37 6.52
CA ASN A 77 -6.75 12.10 7.19
C ASN A 77 -8.14 11.60 6.80
N GLN A 78 -9.11 12.51 6.66
CA GLN A 78 -10.48 12.14 6.24
C GLN A 78 -10.50 11.62 4.81
N GLU A 79 -9.76 12.24 3.88
CA GLU A 79 -9.65 11.74 2.50
C GLU A 79 -8.96 10.39 2.43
N ILE A 80 -7.93 10.16 3.24
CA ILE A 80 -7.28 8.85 3.36
C ILE A 80 -8.29 7.80 3.85
N LEU A 81 -9.04 8.10 4.91
CA LEU A 81 -10.05 7.18 5.44
C LEU A 81 -11.14 6.89 4.40
N ASN A 82 -11.64 7.90 3.71
CA ASN A 82 -12.66 7.74 2.67
C ASN A 82 -12.16 6.87 1.52
N ALA A 83 -10.93 7.10 1.06
CA ALA A 83 -10.34 6.39 -0.06
C ALA A 83 -10.05 4.91 0.24
N PHE A 84 -9.59 4.59 1.46
CA PHE A 84 -9.11 3.25 1.81
C PHE A 84 -10.11 2.42 2.64
N ASN A 85 -11.24 3.00 3.07
CA ASN A 85 -12.36 2.26 3.64
C ASN A 85 -13.38 1.80 2.58
N ALA A 86 -13.26 2.25 1.33
CA ALA A 86 -14.13 1.80 0.26
C ALA A 86 -13.95 0.29 -0.01
N GLU A 87 -15.04 -0.39 -0.33
CA GLU A 87 -14.96 -1.75 -0.85
C GLU A 87 -14.28 -1.73 -2.22
N VAL A 88 -13.31 -2.59 -2.38
CA VAL A 88 -12.52 -2.71 -3.61
C VAL A 88 -12.62 -4.10 -4.19
N GLY A 89 -12.32 -4.21 -5.50
CA GLY A 89 -12.35 -5.47 -6.22
C GLY A 89 -11.26 -6.46 -5.78
N GLU A 90 -11.43 -7.69 -6.22
CA GLU A 90 -10.43 -8.75 -6.05
C GLU A 90 -9.10 -8.37 -6.69
N ASN A 91 -8.02 -8.90 -6.12
CA ASN A 91 -6.67 -8.61 -6.58
C ASN A 91 -5.85 -9.91 -6.63
N GLU A 92 -5.71 -10.45 -7.82
CA GLU A 92 -4.99 -11.70 -8.06
C GLU A 92 -3.55 -11.65 -7.53
N ASN A 93 -2.88 -10.50 -7.65
CA ASN A 93 -1.51 -10.37 -7.14
C ASN A 93 -1.46 -10.48 -5.61
N VAL A 94 -2.42 -9.89 -4.91
CA VAL A 94 -2.52 -10.01 -3.45
C VAL A 94 -2.85 -11.45 -3.04
N GLU A 95 -3.74 -12.13 -3.77
CA GLU A 95 -4.04 -13.53 -3.54
C GLU A 95 -2.82 -14.43 -3.72
N ILE A 96 -2.04 -14.20 -4.78
CA ILE A 96 -0.81 -14.97 -5.05
C ILE A 96 0.19 -14.80 -3.91
N ILE A 97 0.48 -13.56 -3.51
CA ILE A 97 1.47 -13.33 -2.45
C ILE A 97 0.99 -13.82 -1.08
N ALA A 98 -0.31 -13.78 -0.82
CA ALA A 98 -0.87 -14.30 0.43
C ALA A 98 -0.85 -15.84 0.51
N ARG A 99 -0.83 -16.55 -0.62
CA ARG A 99 -0.67 -18.01 -0.68
C ARG A 99 0.77 -18.46 -0.43
N LEU A 100 1.75 -17.59 -0.63
CA LEU A 100 3.14 -17.95 -0.39
C LEU A 100 3.38 -18.18 1.12
N PRO A 101 4.15 -19.19 1.51
CA PRO A 101 4.48 -19.48 2.90
C PRO A 101 5.54 -18.48 3.43
N ILE A 102 5.20 -17.21 3.43
CA ILE A 102 6.02 -16.10 3.89
C ILE A 102 5.38 -15.54 5.15
N SER A 103 6.17 -15.30 6.18
CA SER A 103 5.69 -14.84 7.49
C SER A 103 5.76 -13.33 7.65
N THR A 104 6.51 -12.62 6.80
CA THR A 104 6.79 -11.19 6.99
C THR A 104 6.43 -10.39 5.76
N TYR A 105 5.57 -9.41 5.96
CA TYR A 105 5.13 -8.45 4.95
C TYR A 105 5.40 -7.04 5.45
N TRP A 106 6.06 -6.24 4.64
CA TRP A 106 6.26 -4.82 4.87
C TRP A 106 5.45 -4.04 3.87
N THR A 107 4.77 -3.00 4.30
CA THR A 107 4.00 -2.15 3.39
C THR A 107 4.03 -0.68 3.83
N THR A 108 4.00 0.20 2.84
CA THR A 108 3.76 1.63 3.02
C THR A 108 2.31 2.01 2.70
N ASN A 109 1.46 1.03 2.39
CA ASN A 109 0.08 1.26 2.02
C ASN A 109 -0.80 1.50 3.23
N TYR A 110 -1.83 2.33 3.06
CA TYR A 110 -2.85 2.59 4.08
C TYR A 110 -4.03 1.61 4.02
N ASP A 111 -4.13 0.85 2.91
CA ASP A 111 -5.17 -0.17 2.76
C ASP A 111 -4.86 -1.43 3.58
N LYS A 112 -5.87 -2.29 3.72
CA LYS A 112 -5.77 -3.55 4.45
C LYS A 112 -5.91 -4.77 3.53
N LEU A 113 -5.51 -4.67 2.26
CA LEU A 113 -5.69 -5.75 1.29
C LEU A 113 -4.95 -7.01 1.69
N ILE A 114 -3.69 -6.86 2.10
CA ILE A 114 -2.84 -8.01 2.47
C ILE A 114 -3.41 -8.70 3.70
N GLU A 115 -3.76 -7.94 4.73
CA GLU A 115 -4.33 -8.47 5.97
C GLU A 115 -5.64 -9.23 5.69
N LYS A 116 -6.57 -8.62 4.97
CA LYS A 116 -7.85 -9.22 4.60
C LYS A 116 -7.66 -10.52 3.82
N GLU A 117 -6.72 -10.54 2.87
CA GLU A 117 -6.48 -11.73 2.07
C GLU A 117 -5.82 -12.86 2.87
N LEU A 118 -4.87 -12.53 3.76
CA LEU A 118 -4.28 -13.50 4.68
C LEU A 118 -5.33 -14.11 5.61
N GLU A 119 -6.24 -13.28 6.14
CA GLU A 119 -7.34 -13.73 7.00
C GLU A 119 -8.31 -14.66 6.25
N LYS A 120 -8.67 -14.36 4.99
CA LYS A 120 -9.46 -15.24 4.12
C LYS A 120 -8.83 -16.63 3.97
N GLN A 121 -7.50 -16.69 3.98
CA GLN A 121 -6.73 -17.93 3.90
C GLN A 121 -6.49 -18.57 5.27
N ASN A 122 -7.24 -18.15 6.31
CA ASN A 122 -7.13 -18.63 7.69
C ASN A 122 -5.73 -18.44 8.31
N ARG A 123 -5.01 -17.42 7.89
CA ARG A 123 -3.73 -17.06 8.50
C ARG A 123 -3.94 -15.99 9.57
N LYS A 124 -3.31 -16.17 10.72
CA LYS A 124 -3.33 -15.17 11.78
C LYS A 124 -2.41 -14.01 11.41
N VAL A 125 -2.93 -12.80 11.46
CA VAL A 125 -2.21 -11.57 11.14
C VAL A 125 -1.90 -10.80 12.42
N ASP A 126 -0.65 -10.38 12.56
CA ASP A 126 -0.18 -9.49 13.63
C ASP A 126 0.38 -8.21 12.98
N VAL A 127 -0.36 -7.12 13.10
CA VAL A 127 -0.02 -5.85 12.46
C VAL A 127 0.81 -4.99 13.40
N LYS A 128 1.97 -4.55 12.94
CA LYS A 128 2.86 -3.63 13.64
C LYS A 128 2.90 -2.29 12.89
N MET A 129 2.61 -1.20 13.57
CA MET A 129 2.57 0.16 12.99
C MET A 129 3.70 1.05 13.51
N ASP A 130 4.21 0.77 14.70
CA ASP A 130 5.26 1.54 15.35
C ASP A 130 6.48 0.67 15.70
N SER A 131 7.64 1.32 15.76
CA SER A 131 8.91 0.65 16.12
C SER A 131 8.85 -0.06 17.46
N ASP A 132 8.12 0.50 18.43
CA ASP A 132 7.99 -0.05 19.77
C ASP A 132 7.23 -1.39 19.81
N GLN A 133 6.50 -1.70 18.73
CA GLN A 133 5.77 -2.96 18.56
C GLN A 133 6.66 -4.07 17.95
N LEU A 134 7.87 -3.75 17.52
CA LEU A 134 8.80 -4.69 16.88
C LEU A 134 9.71 -5.43 17.88
N SER A 135 9.61 -5.10 19.17
CA SER A 135 10.42 -5.71 20.26
C SER A 135 9.84 -7.02 20.76
#